data_f751f486d958129ce5673a0def9fdc70
#
_entry.id   f751f486d958129ce5673a0def9fdc70
#
_cell.length_a   1.000
_cell.length_b   1.000
_cell.length_c   1.000
_cell.angle_alpha   90.00
_cell.angle_beta   90.00
_cell.angle_gamma   90.00
#
_symmetry.space_group_name_H-M   'P 1'
#
loop_
_entity.id
_entity.type
_entity.pdbx_description
1 polymer ?
#
loop_
_entity_poly.entity_id
_entity_poly.type
_entity_poly.pdbx_seq_one_letter_code
_entity_poly.pdbx_strand_id
1 'polypeptide(L)'
;MCDTARMFLRATLRQKDGKAHRYWSIVENRRVRGGRTVQQTVLYLGEINDAQQASWCRTIETLDGDRRVQLALFPADRQPPPACPAVQVQLDRLELARPRQWGACWLALELWQQLELDGFWHARLPPSREGTRWLNVLKALTVYRLLDPGSEWRLHRLWFDRSAMADLLGEDFGIAEKDTLYRCLDKLLAHKTDLFSHLQARWATLFDATYEVLLYDLTSTYFEGDPPFPEADKRKFGYSRDKRSDCVQVVVALVLTPEGFPLAYEVLAGNTADKTPLRGFLQRIEAQYGTASRIWLMDRGIPTEAVLAEMRASTPPISYLVGTPKGRLTRLEAQLTSLPWQQARAGVDVKLLPQAGEVYVLAQSHDRVHKERAMRRRQLKSLWKRLHQLQQMTLTRDALLLKLGAAKQQAPSAWRLVDIQLPTDSDPLRFALRKDRLRQTRRREGRYLLRTNLTAADPARLWGFYLQLVHVEEAFRTLKGDLALRPIFHQKEARIEAHIFLAFLAYCLQVTLTQRLQPHASGLTPRSVLDQLKALQMLDVRVPTTDGRWLHMARVTQPDKTQQVLLAQLDLQLPAQPLPILGPRELSHNRPCGEDLCN
;
A
#
# COMPACT_ATOMS: atom_id res chain seq x y z
N MET A 1 -42.74 5.72 -3.77
CA MET A 1 -42.30 5.59 -2.37
C MET A 1 -40.88 5.04 -2.39
N CYS A 2 -39.88 5.90 -2.31
CA CYS A 2 -38.50 5.47 -2.15
C CYS A 2 -38.28 5.07 -0.70
N ASP A 3 -38.28 3.78 -0.43
CA ASP A 3 -37.86 3.21 0.86
C ASP A 3 -36.37 3.46 0.99
N THR A 4 -35.99 4.38 1.84
CA THR A 4 -34.60 4.71 2.10
C THR A 4 -33.94 3.56 2.83
N ALA A 5 -33.03 2.93 2.14
CA ALA A 5 -32.13 1.96 2.71
C ALA A 5 -31.38 2.59 3.90
N ARG A 6 -31.61 2.08 5.09
CA ARG A 6 -30.96 2.57 6.31
C ARG A 6 -29.61 1.86 6.47
N MET A 7 -28.56 2.65 6.61
CA MET A 7 -27.23 2.13 6.95
C MET A 7 -27.11 1.89 8.46
N PHE A 8 -26.36 0.87 8.85
CA PHE A 8 -26.07 0.58 10.25
C PHE A 8 -24.79 -0.22 10.42
N LEU A 9 -24.24 -0.18 11.61
CA LEU A 9 -23.07 -0.98 11.98
C LEU A 9 -23.46 -2.42 12.28
N ARG A 10 -22.76 -3.38 11.68
CA ARG A 10 -22.91 -4.80 11.93
C ARG A 10 -21.60 -5.41 12.43
N ALA A 11 -21.67 -6.11 13.56
CA ALA A 11 -20.56 -6.91 14.06
C ALA A 11 -20.64 -8.35 13.53
N THR A 12 -19.49 -8.90 13.16
CA THR A 12 -19.32 -10.31 12.81
C THR A 12 -18.22 -10.91 13.68
N LEU A 13 -18.54 -11.95 14.44
CA LEU A 13 -17.56 -12.70 15.23
C LEU A 13 -16.93 -13.78 14.35
N ARG A 14 -15.60 -13.82 14.33
CA ARG A 14 -14.84 -14.87 13.67
C ARG A 14 -13.81 -15.44 14.61
N GLN A 15 -13.71 -16.76 14.64
CA GLN A 15 -12.60 -17.42 15.32
C GLN A 15 -11.41 -17.54 14.36
N LYS A 16 -10.31 -16.94 14.72
CA LYS A 16 -9.06 -17.02 13.97
C LYS A 16 -7.92 -17.32 14.95
N ASP A 17 -7.13 -18.34 14.62
CA ASP A 17 -5.94 -18.73 15.38
C ASP A 17 -6.22 -19.02 16.89
N GLY A 18 -7.47 -19.44 17.23
CA GLY A 18 -7.88 -19.76 18.60
C GLY A 18 -8.42 -18.59 19.42
N LYS A 19 -8.53 -17.38 18.83
CA LYS A 19 -9.14 -16.20 19.44
C LYS A 19 -10.43 -15.81 18.73
N ALA A 20 -11.37 -15.28 19.48
CA ALA A 20 -12.58 -14.64 18.93
C ALA A 20 -12.24 -13.19 18.56
N HIS A 21 -12.44 -12.84 17.32
CA HIS A 21 -12.26 -11.49 16.78
C HIS A 21 -13.61 -10.92 16.39
N ARG A 22 -13.87 -9.66 16.75
CA ARG A 22 -15.08 -8.94 16.38
C ARG A 22 -14.76 -7.94 15.27
N TYR A 23 -15.27 -8.22 14.07
CA TYR A 23 -15.11 -7.36 12.90
C TYR A 23 -16.36 -6.57 12.63
N TRP A 24 -16.21 -5.30 12.33
CA TRP A 24 -17.29 -4.38 12.08
C TRP A 24 -17.37 -4.00 10.60
N SER A 25 -18.58 -3.79 10.13
CA SER A 25 -18.87 -3.32 8.78
C SER A 25 -20.07 -2.39 8.81
N ILE A 26 -20.07 -1.38 7.94
CA ILE A 26 -21.27 -0.61 7.61
C ILE A 26 -22.02 -1.42 6.55
N VAL A 27 -23.28 -1.67 6.80
CA VAL A 27 -24.15 -2.45 5.92
C VAL A 27 -25.44 -1.70 5.63
N GLU A 28 -26.00 -1.95 4.46
CA GLU A 28 -27.25 -1.37 3.97
C GLU A 28 -28.24 -2.49 3.62
N ASN A 29 -29.51 -2.32 3.97
CA ASN A 29 -30.56 -3.21 3.55
C ASN A 29 -31.16 -2.74 2.22
N ARG A 30 -31.01 -3.53 1.16
CA ARG A 30 -31.58 -3.27 -0.17
C ARG A 30 -32.73 -4.20 -0.49
N ARG A 31 -33.86 -3.63 -0.92
CA ARG A 31 -34.93 -4.42 -1.53
C ARG A 31 -34.57 -4.81 -2.96
N VAL A 32 -34.68 -6.11 -3.25
CA VAL A 32 -34.47 -6.67 -4.60
C VAL A 32 -35.80 -7.12 -5.21
N ARG A 33 -35.80 -7.40 -6.51
CA ARG A 33 -37.00 -7.93 -7.20
C ARG A 33 -37.55 -9.14 -6.46
N GLY A 34 -38.86 -9.19 -6.27
CA GLY A 34 -39.57 -10.23 -5.50
C GLY A 34 -39.74 -9.91 -4.02
N GLY A 35 -39.55 -8.66 -3.59
CA GLY A 35 -39.85 -8.19 -2.22
C GLY A 35 -38.85 -8.61 -1.14
N ARG A 36 -37.79 -9.37 -1.50
CA ARG A 36 -36.75 -9.79 -0.57
C ARG A 36 -35.83 -8.61 -0.23
N THR A 37 -35.40 -8.56 1.02
CA THR A 37 -34.36 -7.64 1.48
C THR A 37 -33.02 -8.35 1.49
N VAL A 38 -32.02 -7.80 0.82
CA VAL A 38 -30.63 -8.29 0.81
C VAL A 38 -29.76 -7.28 1.53
N GLN A 39 -28.91 -7.77 2.42
CA GLN A 39 -27.95 -6.93 3.12
C GLN A 39 -26.67 -6.85 2.31
N GLN A 40 -26.27 -5.61 1.97
CA GLN A 40 -25.04 -5.31 1.26
C GLN A 40 -24.03 -4.68 2.22
N THR A 41 -22.80 -5.20 2.23
CA THR A 41 -21.70 -4.55 2.94
C THR A 41 -21.21 -3.35 2.12
N VAL A 42 -21.24 -2.19 2.73
CA VAL A 42 -20.86 -0.92 2.12
C VAL A 42 -19.40 -0.59 2.42
N LEU A 43 -19.03 -0.64 3.71
CA LEU A 43 -17.66 -0.45 4.16
C LEU A 43 -17.27 -1.54 5.17
N TYR A 44 -16.04 -2.02 5.06
CA TYR A 44 -15.44 -2.91 6.04
C TYR A 44 -14.50 -2.09 6.93
N LEU A 45 -14.77 -2.08 8.24
CA LEU A 45 -14.04 -1.28 9.22
C LEU A 45 -12.98 -2.08 9.99
N GLY A 46 -13.03 -3.40 9.94
CA GLY A 46 -12.14 -4.25 10.72
C GLY A 46 -12.49 -4.29 12.20
N GLU A 47 -11.50 -4.45 13.06
CA GLU A 47 -11.66 -4.36 14.51
C GLU A 47 -11.56 -2.91 14.93
N ILE A 48 -12.62 -2.35 15.51
CA ILE A 48 -12.69 -0.98 16.01
C ILE A 48 -13.01 -0.99 17.51
N ASN A 49 -12.52 0.02 18.23
CA ASN A 49 -12.79 0.23 19.64
C ASN A 49 -14.14 0.95 19.85
N ASP A 50 -14.60 1.05 21.11
CA ASP A 50 -15.88 1.65 21.45
C ASP A 50 -16.00 3.12 21.05
N ALA A 51 -14.90 3.89 21.13
CA ALA A 51 -14.89 5.30 20.73
C ALA A 51 -15.04 5.46 19.20
N GLN A 52 -14.35 4.63 18.42
CA GLN A 52 -14.48 4.57 16.97
C GLN A 52 -15.88 4.13 16.56
N GLN A 53 -16.43 3.10 17.23
CA GLN A 53 -17.81 2.65 17.01
C GLN A 53 -18.81 3.79 17.24
N ALA A 54 -18.69 4.50 18.37
CA ALA A 54 -19.56 5.63 18.70
C ALA A 54 -19.46 6.77 17.68
N SER A 55 -18.26 7.03 17.14
CA SER A 55 -18.04 8.02 16.08
C SER A 55 -18.78 7.63 14.81
N TRP A 56 -18.64 6.39 14.34
CA TRP A 56 -19.34 5.90 13.15
C TRP A 56 -20.86 5.89 13.30
N CYS A 57 -21.39 5.50 14.49
CA CYS A 57 -22.83 5.58 14.76
C CYS A 57 -23.35 7.01 14.64
N ARG A 58 -22.68 7.98 15.28
CA ARG A 58 -23.08 9.39 15.20
C ARG A 58 -23.08 9.93 13.76
N THR A 59 -22.05 9.61 12.98
CA THR A 59 -21.94 10.03 11.58
C THR A 59 -23.09 9.44 10.74
N ILE A 60 -23.40 8.15 10.92
CA ILE A 60 -24.52 7.50 10.21
C ILE A 60 -25.86 8.11 10.63
N GLU A 61 -26.08 8.33 11.94
CA GLU A 61 -27.31 8.92 12.47
C GLU A 61 -27.52 10.35 11.99
N THR A 62 -26.45 11.18 11.96
CA THR A 62 -26.52 12.53 11.46
C THR A 62 -26.95 12.57 10.00
N LEU A 63 -26.40 11.72 9.15
CA LEU A 63 -26.71 11.65 7.72
C LEU A 63 -28.07 11.00 7.40
N ASP A 64 -28.54 10.06 8.23
CA ASP A 64 -29.89 9.47 8.09
C ASP A 64 -31.00 10.36 8.71
N GLY A 65 -30.66 11.19 9.71
CA GLY A 65 -31.56 12.13 10.37
C GLY A 65 -31.93 13.36 9.54
N ASP A 66 -31.09 13.70 8.59
CA ASP A 66 -31.13 14.97 7.82
C ASP A 66 -32.23 15.06 6.76
N ARG A 67 -33.24 14.23 6.81
CA ARG A 67 -34.45 14.43 5.99
C ARG A 67 -35.40 15.52 6.51
N ARG A 68 -35.13 16.13 7.68
CA ARG A 68 -36.05 17.11 8.27
C ARG A 68 -35.45 18.45 8.69
N VAL A 69 -34.17 18.63 8.58
CA VAL A 69 -33.56 19.92 8.91
C VAL A 69 -32.61 20.31 7.78
N GLN A 70 -33.16 20.91 6.75
CA GLN A 70 -32.42 21.88 5.96
C GLN A 70 -32.13 23.04 6.92
N LEU A 71 -31.14 22.84 7.79
CA LEU A 71 -30.50 23.96 8.48
C LEU A 71 -29.78 24.73 7.38
N ALA A 72 -30.40 25.84 6.98
CA ALA A 72 -29.69 26.84 6.23
C ALA A 72 -28.45 27.21 7.07
N LEU A 73 -27.29 26.76 6.66
CA LEU A 73 -25.98 27.10 7.27
C LEU A 73 -25.69 28.60 7.22
N PHE A 74 -26.60 29.36 6.63
CA PHE A 74 -26.51 30.81 6.53
C PHE A 74 -27.81 31.46 7.04
N PRO A 75 -27.68 32.53 7.83
CA PRO A 75 -28.85 33.34 8.25
C PRO A 75 -29.69 33.78 7.05
N ALA A 76 -31.00 33.84 7.27
CA ALA A 76 -31.98 34.20 6.22
C ALA A 76 -31.81 35.62 5.64
N ASP A 77 -30.90 36.39 6.13
CA ASP A 77 -30.60 37.80 5.77
C ASP A 77 -29.44 37.94 4.76
N ARG A 78 -28.79 36.87 4.32
CA ARG A 78 -27.89 36.96 3.18
C ARG A 78 -28.72 37.04 1.89
N GLN A 79 -28.59 38.17 1.20
CA GLN A 79 -29.18 38.37 -0.11
C GLN A 79 -28.96 37.19 -1.02
N PRO A 80 -29.98 36.70 -1.73
CA PRO A 80 -29.79 35.68 -2.75
C PRO A 80 -28.69 36.14 -3.71
N PRO A 81 -27.82 35.22 -4.17
CA PRO A 81 -26.81 35.56 -5.17
C PRO A 81 -27.51 36.31 -6.33
N PRO A 82 -26.82 37.30 -6.95
CA PRO A 82 -27.43 38.10 -8.03
C PRO A 82 -28.07 37.13 -9.01
N ALA A 83 -29.35 37.38 -9.33
CA ALA A 83 -30.18 36.50 -10.11
C ALA A 83 -29.41 36.02 -11.35
N CYS A 84 -29.02 34.75 -11.35
CA CYS A 84 -28.47 34.15 -12.57
C CYS A 84 -29.50 34.42 -13.69
N PRO A 85 -29.11 34.98 -14.82
CA PRO A 85 -30.04 35.21 -15.92
C PRO A 85 -30.72 33.88 -16.26
N ALA A 86 -32.04 33.83 -16.10
CA ALA A 86 -32.81 32.66 -16.42
C ALA A 86 -32.72 32.39 -17.93
N VAL A 87 -32.30 31.19 -18.28
CA VAL A 87 -32.15 30.74 -19.66
C VAL A 87 -33.12 29.59 -19.88
N GLN A 88 -33.97 29.71 -20.93
CA GLN A 88 -34.84 28.61 -21.34
C GLN A 88 -34.05 27.56 -22.12
N VAL A 89 -34.22 26.30 -21.77
CA VAL A 89 -33.46 25.18 -22.34
C VAL A 89 -34.39 24.10 -22.90
N GLN A 90 -33.90 23.35 -23.89
CA GLN A 90 -34.58 22.19 -24.47
C GLN A 90 -34.10 20.92 -23.79
N LEU A 91 -34.85 20.43 -22.80
CA LEU A 91 -34.44 19.28 -21.97
C LEU A 91 -34.41 17.95 -22.74
N ASP A 92 -35.25 17.81 -23.78
CA ASP A 92 -35.30 16.66 -24.67
C ASP A 92 -34.02 16.45 -25.48
N ARG A 93 -33.22 17.52 -25.61
CA ARG A 93 -31.94 17.51 -26.34
C ARG A 93 -30.71 17.58 -25.41
N LEU A 94 -30.87 17.28 -24.13
CA LEU A 94 -29.77 17.23 -23.17
C LEU A 94 -28.79 16.13 -23.53
N GLU A 95 -27.51 16.49 -23.61
CA GLU A 95 -26.41 15.58 -23.87
C GLU A 95 -25.52 15.43 -22.62
N LEU A 96 -25.17 14.17 -22.29
CA LEU A 96 -24.19 13.84 -21.28
C LEU A 96 -22.97 13.23 -21.98
N ALA A 97 -21.83 13.86 -21.80
CA ALA A 97 -20.59 13.45 -22.48
C ALA A 97 -19.40 13.37 -21.53
N ARG A 98 -18.35 12.70 -21.97
CA ARG A 98 -17.02 12.62 -21.34
C ARG A 98 -17.07 12.30 -19.83
N PRO A 99 -17.56 11.12 -19.40
CA PRO A 99 -17.44 10.69 -18.02
C PRO A 99 -15.97 10.55 -17.65
N ARG A 100 -15.51 11.28 -16.63
CA ARG A 100 -14.11 11.31 -16.15
C ARG A 100 -14.05 10.98 -14.68
N GLN A 101 -13.07 10.17 -14.28
CA GLN A 101 -12.80 9.86 -12.88
C GLN A 101 -12.33 11.12 -12.16
N TRP A 102 -13.15 11.63 -11.23
CA TRP A 102 -12.88 12.89 -10.54
C TRP A 102 -12.52 12.69 -9.06
N GLY A 103 -13.35 12.00 -8.26
CA GLY A 103 -13.23 12.01 -6.81
C GLY A 103 -11.92 11.47 -6.27
N ALA A 104 -11.42 10.36 -6.83
CA ALA A 104 -10.12 9.80 -6.43
C ALA A 104 -8.95 10.70 -6.87
N CYS A 105 -9.04 11.35 -8.05
CA CYS A 105 -8.04 12.33 -8.50
C CYS A 105 -8.02 13.54 -7.58
N TRP A 106 -9.19 14.06 -7.21
CA TRP A 106 -9.32 15.15 -6.26
C TRP A 106 -8.71 14.80 -4.90
N LEU A 107 -9.06 13.65 -4.30
CA LEU A 107 -8.46 13.24 -3.02
C LEU A 107 -6.93 13.12 -3.09
N ALA A 108 -6.39 12.60 -4.19
CA ALA A 108 -4.95 12.52 -4.37
C ALA A 108 -4.28 13.90 -4.40
N LEU A 109 -4.94 14.90 -5.00
CA LEU A 109 -4.47 16.29 -5.00
C LEU A 109 -4.64 16.96 -3.63
N GLU A 110 -5.67 16.64 -2.86
CA GLU A 110 -5.82 17.07 -1.47
C GLU A 110 -4.66 16.56 -0.59
N LEU A 111 -4.29 15.28 -0.74
CA LEU A 111 -3.12 14.72 -0.05
C LEU A 111 -1.81 15.40 -0.48
N TRP A 112 -1.69 15.75 -1.76
CA TRP A 112 -0.57 16.50 -2.29
C TRP A 112 -0.46 17.89 -1.64
N GLN A 113 -1.57 18.61 -1.50
CA GLN A 113 -1.63 19.91 -0.84
C GLN A 113 -1.31 19.82 0.65
N GLN A 114 -1.81 18.80 1.36
CA GLN A 114 -1.50 18.59 2.78
C GLN A 114 -0.01 18.40 3.03
N LEU A 115 0.69 17.76 2.09
CA LEU A 115 2.15 17.62 2.14
C LEU A 115 2.89 18.87 1.66
N GLU A 116 2.19 19.95 1.29
CA GLU A 116 2.75 21.21 0.77
C GLU A 116 3.73 21.02 -0.39
N LEU A 117 3.47 19.99 -1.21
CA LEU A 117 4.34 19.63 -2.32
C LEU A 117 4.36 20.69 -3.43
N ASP A 118 3.34 21.53 -3.55
CA ASP A 118 3.34 22.67 -4.49
C ASP A 118 4.43 23.66 -4.14
N GLY A 119 4.52 24.06 -2.88
CA GLY A 119 5.57 24.96 -2.39
C GLY A 119 6.97 24.37 -2.58
N PHE A 120 7.14 23.08 -2.31
CA PHE A 120 8.41 22.40 -2.51
C PHE A 120 8.85 22.36 -3.98
N TRP A 121 7.94 21.99 -4.89
CA TRP A 121 8.29 21.79 -6.30
C TRP A 121 8.27 23.06 -7.14
N HIS A 122 7.55 24.12 -6.76
CA HIS A 122 7.40 25.34 -7.54
C HIS A 122 8.75 25.96 -7.96
N ALA A 123 9.66 26.10 -7.01
CA ALA A 123 11.00 26.64 -7.29
C ALA A 123 11.94 25.65 -8.02
N ARG A 124 11.68 24.34 -7.89
CA ARG A 124 12.53 23.27 -8.41
C ARG A 124 12.14 22.79 -9.81
N LEU A 125 10.88 23.00 -10.17
CA LEU A 125 10.33 22.64 -11.49
C LEU A 125 9.69 23.87 -12.16
N PRO A 126 10.49 24.91 -12.48
CA PRO A 126 9.96 26.08 -13.17
C PRO A 126 9.39 25.69 -14.53
N PRO A 127 8.36 26.40 -15.04
CA PRO A 127 7.84 26.17 -16.38
C PRO A 127 8.92 26.24 -17.44
N SER A 128 8.76 25.47 -18.52
CA SER A 128 9.67 25.56 -19.67
C SER A 128 9.49 26.88 -20.42
N ARG A 129 10.45 27.23 -21.27
CA ARG A 129 10.32 28.39 -22.18
C ARG A 129 9.11 28.25 -23.12
N GLU A 130 8.70 27.03 -23.42
CA GLU A 130 7.56 26.69 -24.26
C GLU A 130 6.24 26.66 -23.46
N GLY A 131 6.25 27.02 -22.17
CA GLY A 131 5.07 27.10 -21.31
C GLY A 131 4.71 25.78 -20.60
N THR A 132 5.45 24.68 -20.76
CA THR A 132 5.16 23.42 -20.06
C THR A 132 5.28 23.59 -18.55
N ARG A 133 4.20 23.36 -17.82
CA ARG A 133 4.14 23.40 -16.36
C ARG A 133 4.53 22.04 -15.77
N TRP A 134 5.85 21.83 -15.56
CA TRP A 134 6.42 20.55 -15.09
C TRP A 134 5.81 20.04 -13.79
N LEU A 135 5.45 20.95 -12.90
CA LEU A 135 4.76 20.60 -11.64
C LEU A 135 3.44 19.87 -11.91
N ASN A 136 2.65 20.34 -12.88
CA ASN A 136 1.38 19.69 -13.22
C ASN A 136 1.58 18.35 -13.94
N VAL A 137 2.64 18.22 -14.74
CA VAL A 137 3.08 16.94 -15.30
C VAL A 137 3.43 15.94 -14.18
N LEU A 138 4.18 16.38 -13.17
CA LEU A 138 4.55 15.56 -12.02
C LEU A 138 3.31 15.14 -11.20
N LYS A 139 2.36 16.07 -10.98
CA LYS A 139 1.08 15.74 -10.33
C LYS A 139 0.32 14.66 -11.11
N ALA A 140 0.19 14.80 -12.43
CA ALA A 140 -0.49 13.82 -13.26
C ALA A 140 0.19 12.43 -13.19
N LEU A 141 1.52 12.38 -13.28
CA LEU A 141 2.31 11.15 -13.14
C LEU A 141 2.11 10.49 -11.77
N THR A 142 2.15 11.28 -10.70
CA THR A 142 2.05 10.76 -9.32
C THR A 142 0.63 10.26 -9.01
N VAL A 143 -0.39 11.02 -9.40
CA VAL A 143 -1.80 10.63 -9.21
C VAL A 143 -2.11 9.37 -10.04
N TYR A 144 -1.64 9.31 -11.28
CA TYR A 144 -1.75 8.09 -12.09
C TYR A 144 -1.12 6.88 -11.40
N ARG A 145 0.11 7.04 -10.87
CA ARG A 145 0.81 5.96 -10.16
C ARG A 145 0.05 5.50 -8.92
N LEU A 146 -0.62 6.40 -8.23
CA LEU A 146 -1.44 6.07 -7.05
C LEU A 146 -2.74 5.35 -7.41
N LEU A 147 -3.44 5.78 -8.47
CA LEU A 147 -4.81 5.36 -8.75
C LEU A 147 -4.95 4.19 -9.72
N ASP A 148 -4.15 4.19 -10.78
CA ASP A 148 -4.23 3.23 -11.88
C ASP A 148 -2.83 2.97 -12.48
N PRO A 149 -1.88 2.46 -11.66
CA PRO A 149 -0.48 2.40 -12.01
C PRO A 149 -0.23 1.58 -13.28
N GLY A 150 0.62 2.11 -14.15
CA GLY A 150 0.99 1.50 -15.42
C GLY A 150 2.16 2.24 -16.07
N SER A 151 2.37 2.02 -17.37
CA SER A 151 3.37 2.74 -18.14
C SER A 151 2.93 4.17 -18.47
N GLU A 152 3.88 5.06 -18.70
CA GLU A 152 3.64 6.43 -19.18
C GLU A 152 2.89 6.44 -20.51
N TRP A 153 3.10 5.40 -21.35
CA TRP A 153 2.36 5.18 -22.59
C TRP A 153 0.88 4.94 -22.33
N ARG A 154 0.51 4.16 -21.30
CA ARG A 154 -0.89 3.92 -20.91
C ARG A 154 -1.51 5.18 -20.32
N LEU A 155 -0.76 5.98 -19.55
CA LEU A 155 -1.21 7.29 -19.09
C LEU A 155 -1.57 8.18 -20.29
N HIS A 156 -0.64 8.35 -21.23
CA HIS A 156 -0.79 9.13 -22.45
C HIS A 156 -2.00 8.70 -23.29
N ARG A 157 -2.13 7.38 -23.55
CA ARG A 157 -3.12 6.85 -24.52
C ARG A 157 -4.52 6.68 -23.95
N LEU A 158 -4.67 6.46 -22.65
CA LEU A 158 -5.93 5.97 -22.10
C LEU A 158 -6.36 6.71 -20.83
N TRP A 159 -5.46 6.83 -19.86
CA TRP A 159 -5.89 7.23 -18.53
C TRP A 159 -6.16 8.72 -18.40
N PHE A 160 -5.35 9.57 -19.03
CA PHE A 160 -5.48 11.02 -18.89
C PHE A 160 -6.86 11.51 -19.30
N ASP A 161 -7.34 11.12 -20.47
CA ASP A 161 -8.67 11.52 -20.99
C ASP A 161 -9.84 10.93 -20.20
N ARG A 162 -9.60 9.83 -19.47
CA ARG A 162 -10.62 9.20 -18.61
C ARG A 162 -10.58 9.72 -17.17
N SER A 163 -9.60 10.54 -16.84
CA SER A 163 -9.43 11.22 -15.56
C SER A 163 -9.83 12.68 -15.67
N ALA A 164 -10.23 13.28 -14.56
CA ALA A 164 -10.49 14.72 -14.49
C ALA A 164 -9.22 15.54 -14.20
N MET A 165 -8.02 14.99 -14.49
CA MET A 165 -6.77 15.69 -14.19
C MET A 165 -6.62 16.99 -14.98
N ALA A 166 -7.04 17.02 -16.24
CA ALA A 166 -7.05 18.24 -17.04
C ALA A 166 -7.89 19.34 -16.35
N ASP A 167 -9.12 18.99 -15.95
CA ASP A 167 -10.05 19.92 -15.28
C ASP A 167 -9.52 20.37 -13.91
N LEU A 168 -9.00 19.45 -13.10
CA LEU A 168 -8.49 19.71 -11.75
C LEU A 168 -7.21 20.56 -11.75
N LEU A 169 -6.38 20.44 -12.78
CA LEU A 169 -5.11 21.17 -12.90
C LEU A 169 -5.23 22.44 -13.76
N GLY A 170 -6.35 22.65 -14.45
CA GLY A 170 -6.52 23.72 -15.43
C GLY A 170 -5.53 23.58 -16.59
N GLU A 171 -5.40 22.36 -17.12
CA GLU A 171 -4.45 21.99 -18.17
C GLU A 171 -5.16 21.31 -19.34
N ASP A 172 -4.45 21.17 -20.44
CA ASP A 172 -4.88 20.37 -21.58
C ASP A 172 -4.06 19.07 -21.70
N PHE A 173 -4.24 18.36 -22.80
CA PHE A 173 -3.51 17.12 -23.10
C PHE A 173 -1.99 17.30 -23.22
N GLY A 174 -1.48 18.51 -23.41
CA GLY A 174 -0.05 18.80 -23.58
C GLY A 174 0.80 18.31 -22.39
N ILE A 175 0.25 18.31 -21.17
CA ILE A 175 0.96 17.77 -19.99
C ILE A 175 1.05 16.24 -20.00
N ALA A 176 0.21 15.57 -20.75
CA ALA A 176 0.18 14.12 -20.88
C ALA A 176 0.82 13.60 -22.16
N GLU A 177 1.43 14.47 -22.97
CA GLU A 177 2.21 14.04 -24.12
C GLU A 177 3.36 13.12 -23.70
N LYS A 178 3.57 12.06 -24.47
CA LYS A 178 4.56 11.02 -24.19
C LYS A 178 5.94 11.60 -23.87
N ASP A 179 6.45 12.49 -24.73
CA ASP A 179 7.79 13.06 -24.55
C ASP A 179 7.85 14.02 -23.37
N THR A 180 6.77 14.74 -23.09
CA THR A 180 6.62 15.59 -21.90
C THR A 180 6.70 14.75 -20.61
N LEU A 181 6.02 13.60 -20.55
CA LEU A 181 6.08 12.70 -19.42
C LEU A 181 7.51 12.19 -19.16
N TYR A 182 8.19 11.70 -20.20
CA TYR A 182 9.58 11.23 -20.05
C TYR A 182 10.58 12.34 -19.71
N ARG A 183 10.42 13.55 -20.26
CA ARG A 183 11.25 14.70 -19.89
C ARG A 183 11.04 15.14 -18.43
N CYS A 184 9.84 14.99 -17.90
CA CYS A 184 9.59 15.24 -16.49
C CYS A 184 10.39 14.28 -15.60
N LEU A 185 10.43 12.98 -15.92
CA LEU A 185 11.23 12.01 -15.18
C LEU A 185 12.71 12.39 -15.09
N ASP A 186 13.27 12.93 -16.19
CA ASP A 186 14.68 13.33 -16.27
C ASP A 186 15.05 14.48 -15.30
N LYS A 187 14.04 15.18 -14.72
CA LYS A 187 14.24 16.35 -13.82
C LYS A 187 14.15 16.02 -12.33
N LEU A 188 13.63 14.85 -11.95
CA LEU A 188 13.18 14.61 -10.57
C LEU A 188 14.31 14.26 -9.59
N LEU A 189 15.28 13.45 -10.02
CA LEU A 189 16.25 12.82 -9.11
C LEU A 189 17.18 13.81 -8.41
N ALA A 190 17.45 14.95 -9.03
CA ALA A 190 18.29 16.01 -8.43
C ALA A 190 17.70 16.53 -7.10
N HIS A 191 16.40 16.39 -6.89
CA HIS A 191 15.68 16.93 -5.73
C HIS A 191 15.26 15.85 -4.71
N LYS A 192 15.73 14.62 -4.91
CA LYS A 192 15.32 13.46 -4.09
C LYS A 192 15.62 13.67 -2.59
N THR A 193 16.83 14.07 -2.24
CA THR A 193 17.26 14.25 -0.85
C THR A 193 16.48 15.37 -0.16
N ASP A 194 16.32 16.50 -0.83
CA ASP A 194 15.57 17.64 -0.30
C ASP A 194 14.10 17.31 -0.08
N LEU A 195 13.50 16.51 -0.98
CA LEU A 195 12.13 16.06 -0.85
C LEU A 195 11.93 15.22 0.42
N PHE A 196 12.84 14.31 0.73
CA PHE A 196 12.74 13.53 1.97
C PHE A 196 12.81 14.39 3.22
N SER A 197 13.69 15.40 3.24
CA SER A 197 13.79 16.35 4.36
C SER A 197 12.50 17.17 4.51
N HIS A 198 11.92 17.63 3.40
CA HIS A 198 10.63 18.33 3.38
C HIS A 198 9.50 17.46 3.92
N LEU A 199 9.36 16.22 3.42
CA LEU A 199 8.31 15.30 3.85
C LEU A 199 8.43 14.92 5.32
N GLN A 200 9.65 14.73 5.81
CA GLN A 200 9.90 14.48 7.23
C GLN A 200 9.36 15.61 8.10
N ALA A 201 9.65 16.85 7.77
CA ALA A 201 9.15 18.01 8.49
C ALA A 201 7.61 18.09 8.45
N ARG A 202 7.01 17.79 7.29
CA ARG A 202 5.55 17.79 7.14
C ARG A 202 4.87 16.70 7.97
N TRP A 203 5.37 15.47 7.96
CA TRP A 203 4.79 14.39 8.77
C TRP A 203 4.99 14.62 10.28
N ALA A 204 6.10 15.22 10.69
CA ALA A 204 6.26 15.66 12.08
C ALA A 204 5.16 16.66 12.48
N THR A 205 4.84 17.62 11.61
CA THR A 205 3.78 18.61 11.87
C THR A 205 2.37 18.00 11.82
N LEU A 206 2.10 17.10 10.86
CA LEU A 206 0.75 16.57 10.65
C LEU A 206 0.37 15.44 11.61
N PHE A 207 1.34 14.62 12.03
CA PHE A 207 1.10 13.36 12.73
C PHE A 207 2.00 13.17 13.96
N ASP A 208 2.72 14.18 14.41
CA ASP A 208 3.73 14.07 15.47
C ASP A 208 4.74 12.93 15.21
N ALA A 209 5.06 12.69 13.92
CA ALA A 209 5.93 11.61 13.52
C ALA A 209 7.32 11.75 14.16
N THR A 210 7.76 10.68 14.83
CA THR A 210 9.10 10.62 15.45
C THR A 210 10.05 9.78 14.58
N TYR A 211 11.33 10.09 14.65
CA TYR A 211 12.36 9.44 13.83
C TYR A 211 13.42 8.78 14.72
N GLU A 212 13.05 8.43 15.94
CA GLU A 212 13.92 7.72 16.88
C GLU A 212 14.10 6.25 16.53
N VAL A 213 13.08 5.64 15.94
CA VAL A 213 13.08 4.24 15.53
C VAL A 213 13.02 4.15 14.02
N LEU A 214 13.96 3.44 13.41
CA LEU A 214 14.06 3.28 11.97
C LEU A 214 14.05 1.81 11.58
N LEU A 215 13.20 1.49 10.60
CA LEU A 215 13.10 0.17 9.99
C LEU A 215 13.93 0.16 8.71
N TYR A 216 14.83 -0.80 8.57
CA TYR A 216 15.62 -0.99 7.37
C TYR A 216 15.44 -2.38 6.78
N ASP A 217 15.14 -2.44 5.49
CA ASP A 217 15.08 -3.68 4.75
C ASP A 217 15.39 -3.47 3.26
N LEU A 218 15.61 -4.57 2.56
CA LEU A 218 15.94 -4.63 1.14
C LEU A 218 14.90 -5.43 0.38
N THR A 219 14.60 -4.97 -0.84
CA THR A 219 13.81 -5.76 -1.78
C THR A 219 14.44 -5.70 -3.16
N SER A 220 13.99 -6.55 -4.09
CA SER A 220 14.41 -6.50 -5.49
C SER A 220 13.22 -6.24 -6.41
N THR A 221 13.48 -5.62 -7.55
CA THR A 221 12.52 -5.53 -8.66
C THR A 221 13.21 -5.98 -9.94
N TYR A 222 12.52 -6.80 -10.74
CA TYR A 222 13.09 -7.40 -11.94
C TYR A 222 12.67 -6.68 -13.21
N PHE A 223 13.42 -6.94 -14.29
CA PHE A 223 13.18 -6.44 -15.64
C PHE A 223 13.00 -7.61 -16.59
N GLU A 224 12.02 -7.51 -17.47
CA GLU A 224 11.76 -8.51 -18.52
C GLU A 224 12.50 -8.16 -19.83
N GLY A 225 13.62 -7.44 -19.75
CA GLY A 225 14.47 -7.12 -20.89
C GLY A 225 15.66 -8.06 -21.00
N ASP A 226 16.12 -8.28 -22.22
CA ASP A 226 17.24 -9.19 -22.50
C ASP A 226 18.61 -8.51 -22.34
N PRO A 227 19.59 -9.13 -21.66
CA PRO A 227 21.00 -8.71 -21.71
C PRO A 227 21.58 -8.90 -23.13
N PRO A 228 22.70 -8.24 -23.48
CA PRO A 228 23.63 -7.61 -22.56
C PRO A 228 23.30 -6.15 -22.23
N PHE A 229 23.53 -5.76 -20.97
CA PHE A 229 23.51 -4.37 -20.53
C PHE A 229 24.95 -3.88 -20.31
N PRO A 230 25.21 -2.53 -20.35
CA PRO A 230 26.51 -1.99 -20.02
C PRO A 230 27.04 -2.49 -18.67
N GLU A 231 28.35 -2.65 -18.55
CA GLU A 231 28.96 -3.19 -17.32
C GLU A 231 28.65 -2.35 -16.07
N ALA A 232 28.57 -1.02 -16.24
CA ALA A 232 28.23 -0.09 -15.17
C ALA A 232 26.73 -0.07 -14.82
N ASP A 233 25.86 -0.74 -15.61
CA ASP A 233 24.41 -0.76 -15.37
C ASP A 233 24.07 -1.52 -14.08
N LYS A 234 23.16 -0.96 -13.29
CA LYS A 234 22.69 -1.57 -12.03
C LYS A 234 21.85 -2.83 -12.23
N ARG A 235 21.32 -3.08 -13.44
CA ARG A 235 20.58 -4.30 -13.77
C ARG A 235 21.54 -5.48 -13.84
N LYS A 236 21.50 -6.34 -12.84
CA LYS A 236 22.35 -7.54 -12.72
C LYS A 236 21.51 -8.75 -12.34
N PHE A 237 21.95 -9.94 -12.74
CA PHE A 237 21.40 -11.16 -12.17
C PHE A 237 21.81 -11.27 -10.70
N GLY A 238 20.90 -11.71 -9.85
CA GLY A 238 21.15 -11.83 -8.42
C GLY A 238 20.09 -12.67 -7.71
N TYR A 239 20.13 -12.72 -6.40
CA TYR A 239 19.13 -13.43 -5.62
C TYR A 239 17.77 -12.71 -5.75
N SER A 240 16.86 -13.33 -6.49
CA SER A 240 15.51 -12.78 -6.70
C SER A 240 14.57 -13.19 -5.57
N ARG A 241 14.12 -12.22 -4.78
CA ARG A 241 13.06 -12.42 -3.78
C ARG A 241 11.71 -12.72 -4.41
N ASP A 242 11.54 -12.36 -5.69
CA ASP A 242 10.33 -12.59 -6.49
C ASP A 242 10.36 -13.94 -7.24
N LYS A 243 11.39 -14.77 -7.03
CA LYS A 243 11.60 -16.07 -7.68
C LYS A 243 11.76 -15.97 -9.21
N ARG A 244 12.19 -14.84 -9.72
CA ARG A 244 12.51 -14.57 -11.13
C ARG A 244 14.03 -14.53 -11.30
N SER A 245 14.67 -15.68 -11.09
CA SER A 245 16.12 -15.84 -11.32
C SER A 245 16.53 -15.79 -12.79
N ASP A 246 15.54 -15.91 -13.67
CA ASP A 246 15.64 -15.76 -15.12
C ASP A 246 15.78 -14.30 -15.59
N CYS A 247 15.47 -13.33 -14.72
CA CYS A 247 15.49 -11.91 -15.06
C CYS A 247 16.60 -11.16 -14.31
N VAL A 248 17.16 -10.12 -14.95
CA VAL A 248 17.98 -9.13 -14.27
C VAL A 248 17.13 -8.30 -13.32
N GLN A 249 17.74 -7.75 -12.29
CA GLN A 249 17.04 -7.00 -11.24
C GLN A 249 17.88 -5.81 -10.76
N VAL A 250 17.24 -4.91 -10.03
CA VAL A 250 17.89 -3.96 -9.12
C VAL A 250 17.42 -4.23 -7.71
N VAL A 251 18.23 -3.88 -6.73
CA VAL A 251 17.87 -3.96 -5.30
C VAL A 251 17.46 -2.57 -4.83
N VAL A 252 16.35 -2.49 -4.11
CA VAL A 252 15.86 -1.26 -3.48
C VAL A 252 16.01 -1.40 -1.97
N ALA A 253 16.84 -0.55 -1.39
CA ALA A 253 16.98 -0.40 0.05
C ALA A 253 16.03 0.69 0.53
N LEU A 254 15.35 0.48 1.66
CA LEU A 254 14.32 1.36 2.18
C LEU A 254 14.50 1.57 3.68
N VAL A 255 14.37 2.83 4.10
CA VAL A 255 14.29 3.22 5.51
C VAL A 255 12.95 3.87 5.78
N LEU A 256 12.25 3.36 6.79
CA LEU A 256 10.93 3.84 7.22
C LEU A 256 10.92 4.10 8.73
N THR A 257 9.92 4.87 9.18
CA THR A 257 9.50 4.85 10.59
C THR A 257 8.55 3.66 10.86
N PRO A 258 8.24 3.37 12.13
CA PRO A 258 7.24 2.36 12.49
C PRO A 258 5.86 2.61 11.92
N GLU A 259 5.49 3.87 11.72
CA GLU A 259 4.22 4.30 11.14
C GLU A 259 4.19 4.13 9.61
N GLY A 260 5.33 3.79 9.01
CA GLY A 260 5.48 3.58 7.58
C GLY A 260 5.94 4.81 6.80
N PHE A 261 6.29 5.92 7.46
CA PHE A 261 6.82 7.10 6.78
C PHE A 261 8.21 6.83 6.22
N PRO A 262 8.44 7.02 4.92
CA PRO A 262 9.72 6.78 4.30
C PRO A 262 10.69 7.95 4.54
N LEU A 263 11.90 7.64 5.03
CA LEU A 263 12.98 8.62 5.19
C LEU A 263 13.93 8.64 4.00
N ALA A 264 14.24 7.47 3.48
CA ALA A 264 15.17 7.35 2.37
C ALA A 264 14.98 6.03 1.64
N TYR A 265 15.30 6.01 0.35
CA TYR A 265 15.51 4.79 -0.40
C TYR A 265 16.75 4.90 -1.28
N GLU A 266 17.30 3.78 -1.69
CA GLU A 266 18.40 3.72 -2.63
C GLU A 266 18.22 2.58 -3.61
N VAL A 267 18.61 2.81 -4.86
CA VAL A 267 18.63 1.80 -5.92
C VAL A 267 20.05 1.30 -6.10
N LEU A 268 20.24 0.02 -5.84
CA LEU A 268 21.52 -0.68 -5.83
C LEU A 268 21.59 -1.68 -6.98
N ALA A 269 22.82 -2.10 -7.34
CA ALA A 269 22.99 -3.13 -8.34
C ALA A 269 22.29 -4.44 -7.94
N GLY A 270 21.72 -5.14 -8.94
CA GLY A 270 20.89 -6.33 -8.70
C GLY A 270 21.61 -7.52 -8.07
N ASN A 271 22.94 -7.57 -8.16
CA ASN A 271 23.78 -8.55 -7.49
C ASN A 271 24.29 -8.12 -6.11
N THR A 272 23.81 -6.97 -5.60
CA THR A 272 24.18 -6.48 -4.28
C THR A 272 23.75 -7.47 -3.21
N ALA A 273 24.70 -7.94 -2.41
CA ALA A 273 24.40 -8.79 -1.26
C ALA A 273 23.76 -7.97 -0.13
N ASP A 274 22.78 -8.53 0.56
CA ASP A 274 22.06 -7.88 1.67
C ASP A 274 22.95 -7.23 2.73
N LYS A 275 24.20 -7.68 2.80
CA LYS A 275 25.18 -7.28 3.82
C LYS A 275 25.99 -6.03 3.48
N THR A 276 26.04 -5.63 2.22
CA THR A 276 26.99 -4.61 1.74
C THR A 276 26.48 -3.15 1.91
N PRO A 277 25.20 -2.82 1.69
CA PRO A 277 24.76 -1.42 1.62
C PRO A 277 24.53 -0.74 2.97
N LEU A 278 24.39 -1.49 4.05
CA LEU A 278 23.94 -0.94 5.35
C LEU A 278 24.86 0.17 5.88
N ARG A 279 26.19 -0.02 5.83
CA ARG A 279 27.16 0.99 6.31
C ARG A 279 27.00 2.35 5.59
N GLY A 280 26.95 2.32 4.26
CA GLY A 280 26.75 3.54 3.47
C GLY A 280 25.41 4.21 3.72
N PHE A 281 24.38 3.42 4.03
CA PHE A 281 23.06 3.95 4.40
C PHE A 281 23.08 4.64 5.77
N LEU A 282 23.68 4.02 6.78
CA LEU A 282 23.85 4.61 8.12
C LEU A 282 24.54 5.97 8.03
N GLN A 283 25.67 6.04 7.32
CA GLN A 283 26.42 7.27 7.15
C GLN A 283 25.60 8.38 6.46
N ARG A 284 24.82 8.03 5.43
CA ARG A 284 23.97 9.02 4.74
C ARG A 284 22.81 9.52 5.59
N ILE A 285 22.16 8.65 6.33
CA ILE A 285 21.08 9.04 7.24
C ILE A 285 21.63 9.96 8.33
N GLU A 286 22.81 9.65 8.87
CA GLU A 286 23.46 10.52 9.84
C GLU A 286 23.90 11.86 9.25
N ALA A 287 24.45 11.86 8.03
CA ALA A 287 24.84 13.08 7.34
C ALA A 287 23.64 13.97 6.99
N GLN A 288 22.52 13.37 6.62
CA GLN A 288 21.30 14.09 6.20
C GLN A 288 20.46 14.57 7.39
N TYR A 289 20.36 13.77 8.44
CA TYR A 289 19.42 13.99 9.56
C TYR A 289 20.13 14.17 10.90
N GLY A 290 21.44 14.32 10.91
CA GLY A 290 22.26 14.46 12.12
C GLY A 290 22.46 13.18 12.92
N THR A 291 23.40 13.22 13.87
CA THR A 291 23.71 12.12 14.80
C THR A 291 22.70 12.09 15.94
N ALA A 292 21.48 11.64 15.68
CA ALA A 292 20.49 11.42 16.74
C ALA A 292 20.63 10.01 17.32
N SER A 293 20.19 9.84 18.55
CA SER A 293 20.10 8.52 19.22
C SER A 293 19.00 7.68 18.56
N ARG A 294 19.30 7.02 17.44
CA ARG A 294 18.34 6.22 16.67
C ARG A 294 18.48 4.74 16.96
N ILE A 295 17.34 4.04 16.93
CA ILE A 295 17.26 2.59 17.07
C ILE A 295 16.97 1.98 15.70
N TRP A 296 17.89 1.18 15.19
CA TRP A 296 17.76 0.52 13.90
C TRP A 296 17.16 -0.87 14.05
N LEU A 297 15.99 -1.07 13.47
CA LEU A 297 15.32 -2.35 13.42
C LEU A 297 15.59 -3.01 12.06
N MET A 298 16.14 -4.22 12.06
CA MET A 298 16.56 -4.92 10.85
C MET A 298 16.13 -6.37 10.89
N ASP A 299 15.78 -6.94 9.74
CA ASP A 299 15.51 -8.37 9.65
C ASP A 299 16.82 -9.18 9.70
N ARG A 300 16.66 -10.46 9.99
CA ARG A 300 17.76 -11.43 10.07
C ARG A 300 18.53 -11.49 8.74
N GLY A 301 19.85 -11.47 8.84
CA GLY A 301 20.76 -11.64 7.71
C GLY A 301 21.17 -10.35 7.01
N ILE A 302 20.58 -9.21 7.35
CA ILE A 302 20.98 -7.91 6.81
C ILE A 302 22.34 -7.47 7.37
N PRO A 303 22.54 -7.30 8.71
CA PRO A 303 23.82 -6.89 9.24
C PRO A 303 24.80 -8.05 9.37
N THR A 304 26.08 -7.77 9.07
CA THR A 304 27.18 -8.66 9.40
C THR A 304 27.65 -8.45 10.85
N GLU A 305 28.38 -9.41 11.41
CA GLU A 305 29.02 -9.25 12.72
C GLU A 305 29.95 -8.02 12.75
N ALA A 306 30.66 -7.76 11.65
CA ALA A 306 31.54 -6.60 11.53
C ALA A 306 30.76 -5.28 11.63
N VAL A 307 29.64 -5.16 10.89
CA VAL A 307 28.79 -3.95 10.94
C VAL A 307 28.18 -3.76 12.32
N LEU A 308 27.71 -4.83 12.98
CA LEU A 308 27.19 -4.74 14.34
C LEU A 308 28.28 -4.33 15.35
N ALA A 309 29.51 -4.81 15.17
CA ALA A 309 30.64 -4.39 16.00
C ALA A 309 30.98 -2.91 15.79
N GLU A 310 30.96 -2.42 14.55
CA GLU A 310 31.14 -1.00 14.23
C GLU A 310 30.04 -0.12 14.82
N MET A 311 28.77 -0.55 14.74
CA MET A 311 27.65 0.16 15.36
C MET A 311 27.80 0.31 16.88
N ARG A 312 28.34 -0.74 17.54
CA ARG A 312 28.65 -0.66 18.98
C ARG A 312 29.85 0.22 19.31
N ALA A 313 30.84 0.26 18.41
CA ALA A 313 32.08 1.01 18.61
C ALA A 313 31.97 2.48 18.19
N SER A 314 30.90 2.88 17.48
CA SER A 314 30.68 4.26 17.08
C SER A 314 30.47 5.18 18.29
N THR A 315 30.74 6.48 18.12
CA THR A 315 30.59 7.49 19.17
C THR A 315 29.62 8.58 18.71
N PRO A 316 28.39 8.64 19.24
CA PRO A 316 27.76 7.71 20.20
C PRO A 316 27.48 6.33 19.57
N PRO A 317 27.33 5.25 20.39
CA PRO A 317 26.98 3.93 19.88
C PRO A 317 25.62 3.94 19.18
N ILE A 318 25.57 3.33 17.98
CA ILE A 318 24.32 3.19 17.21
C ILE A 318 23.51 2.03 17.79
N SER A 319 22.31 2.32 18.24
CA SER A 319 21.40 1.34 18.81
C SER A 319 20.75 0.48 17.74
N TYR A 320 20.60 -0.81 18.00
CA TYR A 320 19.95 -1.72 17.05
C TYR A 320 19.15 -2.83 17.73
N LEU A 321 18.18 -3.39 17.00
CA LEU A 321 17.53 -4.65 17.27
C LEU A 321 17.41 -5.42 15.96
N VAL A 322 17.94 -6.64 15.95
CA VAL A 322 18.00 -7.47 14.74
C VAL A 322 17.44 -8.87 14.97
N GLY A 323 16.77 -9.41 13.99
CA GLY A 323 16.40 -10.81 13.95
C GLY A 323 17.65 -11.70 13.87
N THR A 324 17.67 -12.81 14.58
CA THR A 324 18.81 -13.73 14.59
C THR A 324 18.48 -15.01 13.80
N PRO A 325 19.42 -15.52 12.98
CA PRO A 325 19.24 -16.78 12.25
C PRO A 325 18.95 -17.96 13.17
N LYS A 326 18.06 -18.87 12.74
CA LYS A 326 17.64 -20.05 13.53
C LYS A 326 18.80 -20.95 13.97
N GLY A 327 19.90 -21.02 13.22
CA GLY A 327 21.08 -21.78 13.58
C GLY A 327 21.76 -21.27 14.86
N ARG A 328 21.68 -19.99 15.16
CA ARG A 328 22.25 -19.40 16.39
C ARG A 328 21.42 -19.75 17.63
N LEU A 329 20.09 -19.88 17.48
CA LEU A 329 19.23 -20.35 18.56
C LEU A 329 19.67 -21.72 19.07
N THR A 330 20.10 -22.65 18.20
CA THR A 330 20.55 -23.97 18.58
C THR A 330 21.81 -23.92 19.46
N ARG A 331 22.72 -22.96 19.20
CA ARG A 331 23.95 -22.77 19.98
C ARG A 331 23.67 -22.16 21.36
N LEU A 332 22.68 -21.32 21.48
CA LEU A 332 22.29 -20.61 22.71
C LEU A 332 21.21 -21.37 23.50
N GLU A 333 20.65 -22.46 22.96
CA GLU A 333 19.49 -23.18 23.54
C GLU A 333 19.76 -23.66 24.95
N ALA A 334 20.97 -24.18 25.23
CA ALA A 334 21.33 -24.64 26.57
C ALA A 334 21.32 -23.50 27.60
N GLN A 335 21.94 -22.37 27.28
CA GLN A 335 21.98 -21.19 28.15
C GLN A 335 20.58 -20.55 28.32
N LEU A 336 19.82 -20.45 27.25
CA LEU A 336 18.46 -19.89 27.29
C LEU A 336 17.48 -20.81 28.04
N THR A 337 17.71 -22.13 28.07
CA THR A 337 16.79 -23.06 28.76
C THR A 337 16.82 -22.85 30.26
N SER A 338 17.98 -22.54 30.84
CA SER A 338 18.16 -22.34 32.29
C SER A 338 17.57 -21.01 32.83
N LEU A 339 17.30 -20.02 31.94
CA LEU A 339 16.79 -18.74 32.34
C LEU A 339 15.27 -18.78 32.58
N PRO A 340 14.74 -17.99 33.54
CA PRO A 340 13.31 -17.87 33.76
C PRO A 340 12.62 -17.12 32.61
N TRP A 341 11.33 -17.43 32.38
CA TRP A 341 10.48 -16.62 31.51
C TRP A 341 10.01 -15.38 32.24
N GLN A 342 10.03 -14.24 31.56
CA GLN A 342 9.47 -12.99 32.01
C GLN A 342 8.34 -12.61 31.08
N GLN A 343 7.21 -12.17 31.61
CA GLN A 343 6.09 -11.73 30.80
C GLN A 343 6.40 -10.32 30.27
N ALA A 344 6.54 -10.19 28.95
CA ALA A 344 6.71 -8.90 28.29
C ALA A 344 5.37 -8.17 28.10
N ARG A 345 4.33 -8.94 27.79
CA ARG A 345 2.93 -8.48 27.72
C ARG A 345 1.99 -9.68 27.76
N ALA A 346 0.67 -9.44 27.80
CA ALA A 346 -0.30 -10.53 27.75
C ALA A 346 -0.07 -11.42 26.51
N GLY A 347 0.15 -12.72 26.72
CA GLY A 347 0.40 -13.71 25.67
C GLY A 347 1.80 -13.70 25.03
N VAL A 348 2.76 -12.97 25.61
CA VAL A 348 4.15 -12.97 25.16
C VAL A 348 5.11 -13.05 26.34
N ASP A 349 5.92 -14.10 26.36
CA ASP A 349 6.97 -14.32 27.33
C ASP A 349 8.35 -14.18 26.67
N VAL A 350 9.33 -13.66 27.40
CA VAL A 350 10.69 -13.47 26.94
C VAL A 350 11.70 -14.04 27.93
N LYS A 351 12.88 -14.42 27.43
CA LYS A 351 14.07 -14.70 28.20
C LYS A 351 15.18 -13.79 27.72
N LEU A 352 15.88 -13.15 28.62
CA LEU A 352 16.98 -12.24 28.33
C LEU A 352 18.30 -12.92 28.65
N LEU A 353 19.21 -12.98 27.69
CA LEU A 353 20.57 -13.52 27.84
C LEU A 353 21.59 -12.41 27.53
N PRO A 354 22.12 -11.71 28.54
CA PRO A 354 23.22 -10.76 28.34
C PRO A 354 24.50 -11.49 27.90
N GLN A 355 25.15 -10.98 26.85
CA GLN A 355 26.41 -11.53 26.35
C GLN A 355 27.23 -10.45 25.64
N ALA A 356 28.46 -10.17 26.11
CA ALA A 356 29.41 -9.29 25.44
C ALA A 356 28.87 -7.90 25.00
N GLY A 357 28.18 -7.18 25.91
CA GLY A 357 27.62 -5.86 25.63
C GLY A 357 26.34 -5.87 24.80
N GLU A 358 25.73 -7.02 24.59
CA GLU A 358 24.47 -7.21 23.92
C GLU A 358 23.52 -8.05 24.77
N VAL A 359 22.24 -8.06 24.37
CA VAL A 359 21.22 -8.94 24.94
C VAL A 359 20.58 -9.76 23.82
N TYR A 360 20.60 -11.08 23.99
CA TYR A 360 19.79 -11.98 23.19
C TYR A 360 18.41 -12.11 23.85
N VAL A 361 17.36 -11.84 23.08
CA VAL A 361 15.98 -11.91 23.52
C VAL A 361 15.31 -13.11 22.86
N LEU A 362 15.05 -14.17 23.64
CA LEU A 362 14.21 -15.26 23.18
C LEU A 362 12.75 -14.95 23.53
N ALA A 363 11.97 -14.56 22.54
CA ALA A 363 10.56 -14.29 22.72
C ALA A 363 9.71 -15.51 22.31
N GLN A 364 8.63 -15.77 23.03
CA GLN A 364 7.61 -16.76 22.72
C GLN A 364 6.24 -16.11 22.71
N SER A 365 5.59 -16.06 21.55
CA SER A 365 4.23 -15.59 21.39
C SER A 365 3.26 -16.76 21.44
N HIS A 366 2.30 -16.75 22.35
CA HIS A 366 1.29 -17.80 22.51
C HIS A 366 0.41 -17.92 21.26
N ASP A 367 0.00 -16.79 20.68
CA ASP A 367 -0.78 -16.78 19.45
C ASP A 367 -0.03 -17.41 18.27
N ARG A 368 1.27 -17.11 18.17
CA ARG A 368 2.13 -17.70 17.15
C ARG A 368 2.33 -19.19 17.37
N VAL A 369 2.44 -19.65 18.63
CA VAL A 369 2.46 -21.09 18.96
C VAL A 369 1.20 -21.76 18.44
N HIS A 370 0.02 -21.19 18.71
CA HIS A 370 -1.25 -21.72 18.24
C HIS A 370 -1.33 -21.76 16.72
N LYS A 371 -0.94 -20.68 16.05
CA LYS A 371 -0.92 -20.58 14.59
C LYS A 371 0.04 -21.59 13.95
N GLU A 372 1.28 -21.66 14.40
CA GLU A 372 2.28 -22.58 13.85
C GLU A 372 1.89 -24.03 14.10
N ARG A 373 1.30 -24.33 15.26
CA ARG A 373 0.76 -25.65 15.60
C ARG A 373 -0.41 -26.05 14.70
N ALA A 374 -1.33 -25.11 14.42
CA ALA A 374 -2.45 -25.32 13.51
C ALA A 374 -1.97 -25.55 12.06
N MET A 375 -1.01 -24.73 11.60
CA MET A 375 -0.41 -24.87 10.27
C MET A 375 0.31 -26.22 10.12
N ARG A 376 1.13 -26.62 11.09
CA ARG A 376 1.81 -27.93 11.10
C ARG A 376 0.81 -29.08 11.05
N ARG A 377 -0.24 -29.04 11.90
CA ARG A 377 -1.29 -30.08 11.90
C ARG A 377 -1.95 -30.19 10.53
N ARG A 378 -2.28 -29.07 9.90
CA ARG A 378 -2.89 -29.04 8.56
C ARG A 378 -1.97 -29.65 7.52
N GLN A 379 -0.69 -29.24 7.49
CA GLN A 379 0.29 -29.76 6.55
C GLN A 379 0.59 -31.26 6.77
N LEU A 380 0.70 -31.70 8.03
CA LEU A 380 0.86 -33.12 8.35
C LEU A 380 -0.37 -33.94 7.92
N LYS A 381 -1.59 -33.45 8.19
CA LYS A 381 -2.83 -34.13 7.76
C LYS A 381 -2.91 -34.26 6.24
N SER A 382 -2.56 -33.21 5.51
CA SER A 382 -2.53 -33.22 4.05
C SER A 382 -1.50 -34.20 3.51
N LEU A 383 -0.25 -34.15 4.02
CA LEU A 383 0.81 -35.07 3.64
C LEU A 383 0.44 -36.51 3.95
N TRP A 384 -0.10 -36.78 5.14
CA TRP A 384 -0.51 -38.11 5.59
C TRP A 384 -1.58 -38.70 4.66
N LYS A 385 -2.60 -37.91 4.35
CA LYS A 385 -3.64 -38.29 3.37
C LYS A 385 -3.02 -38.65 2.00
N ARG A 386 -2.06 -37.83 1.55
CA ARG A 386 -1.40 -38.06 0.25
C ARG A 386 -0.54 -39.32 0.28
N LEU A 387 0.21 -39.60 1.35
CA LEU A 387 1.02 -40.81 1.49
C LEU A 387 0.16 -42.07 1.53
N HIS A 388 -1.00 -42.06 2.23
CA HIS A 388 -1.96 -43.16 2.18
C HIS A 388 -2.52 -43.41 0.80
N GLN A 389 -2.85 -42.34 0.06
CA GLN A 389 -3.28 -42.49 -1.35
C GLN A 389 -2.20 -43.15 -2.21
N LEU A 390 -0.94 -42.73 -2.04
CA LEU A 390 0.17 -43.32 -2.79
C LEU A 390 0.43 -44.77 -2.41
N GLN A 391 0.21 -45.15 -1.16
CA GLN A 391 0.32 -46.52 -0.67
C GLN A 391 -0.70 -47.47 -1.30
N GLN A 392 -1.89 -46.95 -1.62
CA GLN A 392 -2.98 -47.72 -2.23
C GLN A 392 -2.91 -47.78 -3.77
N MET A 393 -2.00 -47.02 -4.40
CA MET A 393 -1.87 -46.98 -5.84
C MET A 393 -0.83 -47.99 -6.32
N THR A 394 -1.13 -48.75 -7.38
CA THR A 394 -0.16 -49.59 -8.07
C THR A 394 0.66 -48.69 -9.01
N LEU A 395 1.86 -48.32 -8.60
CA LEU A 395 2.75 -47.41 -9.34
C LEU A 395 4.11 -48.06 -9.62
N THR A 396 4.71 -47.71 -10.76
CA THR A 396 6.12 -48.01 -10.97
C THR A 396 6.98 -47.20 -10.00
N ARG A 397 8.20 -47.66 -9.71
CA ARG A 397 9.12 -46.97 -8.81
C ARG A 397 9.36 -45.52 -9.18
N ASP A 398 9.55 -45.24 -10.47
CA ASP A 398 9.81 -43.86 -10.95
C ASP A 398 8.58 -42.97 -10.80
N ALA A 399 7.39 -43.48 -11.16
CA ALA A 399 6.15 -42.74 -10.95
C ALA A 399 5.87 -42.45 -9.48
N LEU A 400 6.20 -43.39 -8.56
CA LEU A 400 6.09 -43.17 -7.12
C LEU A 400 7.07 -42.09 -6.65
N LEU A 401 8.34 -42.12 -7.09
CA LEU A 401 9.34 -41.13 -6.74
C LEU A 401 8.95 -39.72 -7.20
N LEU A 402 8.44 -39.57 -8.40
CA LEU A 402 7.92 -38.29 -8.91
C LEU A 402 6.78 -37.76 -8.04
N LYS A 403 5.81 -38.61 -7.69
CA LYS A 403 4.66 -38.24 -6.83
C LYS A 403 5.08 -37.91 -5.40
N LEU A 404 6.09 -38.60 -4.86
CA LEU A 404 6.68 -38.30 -3.55
C LEU A 404 7.46 -36.97 -3.61
N GLY A 405 8.17 -36.67 -4.70
CA GLY A 405 8.82 -35.39 -4.96
C GLY A 405 7.81 -34.22 -4.96
N ALA A 406 6.68 -34.39 -5.65
CA ALA A 406 5.59 -33.42 -5.64
C ALA A 406 4.98 -33.24 -4.24
N ALA A 407 4.77 -34.31 -3.49
CA ALA A 407 4.28 -34.25 -2.10
C ALA A 407 5.26 -33.53 -1.18
N LYS A 408 6.57 -33.74 -1.34
CA LYS A 408 7.62 -33.01 -0.64
C LYS A 408 7.58 -31.52 -0.95
N GLN A 409 7.39 -31.16 -2.20
CA GLN A 409 7.31 -29.75 -2.63
C GLN A 409 6.07 -29.06 -2.06
N GLN A 410 4.92 -29.76 -2.00
CA GLN A 410 3.67 -29.21 -1.44
C GLN A 410 3.72 -29.02 0.08
N ALA A 411 4.42 -29.89 0.81
CA ALA A 411 4.46 -29.85 2.27
C ALA A 411 5.89 -30.04 2.83
N PRO A 412 6.87 -29.18 2.50
CA PRO A 412 8.27 -29.38 2.83
C PRO A 412 8.54 -29.40 4.34
N SER A 413 7.78 -28.65 5.13
CA SER A 413 7.91 -28.61 6.59
C SER A 413 7.38 -29.89 7.24
N ALA A 414 6.26 -30.42 6.77
CA ALA A 414 5.71 -31.68 7.25
C ALA A 414 6.55 -32.88 6.81
N TRP A 415 7.13 -32.84 5.61
CA TRP A 415 8.00 -33.89 5.09
C TRP A 415 9.17 -34.21 6.01
N ARG A 416 9.78 -33.20 6.62
CA ARG A 416 10.90 -33.36 7.58
C ARG A 416 10.50 -34.11 8.86
N LEU A 417 9.22 -34.20 9.16
CA LEU A 417 8.66 -34.84 10.34
C LEU A 417 8.22 -36.28 10.10
N VAL A 418 8.28 -36.75 8.86
CA VAL A 418 7.87 -38.11 8.49
C VAL A 418 9.08 -38.87 7.99
N ASP A 419 9.22 -40.11 8.45
CA ASP A 419 10.13 -41.08 7.90
C ASP A 419 9.43 -41.86 6.83
N ILE A 420 10.02 -41.97 5.65
CA ILE A 420 9.43 -42.62 4.49
C ILE A 420 10.40 -43.68 3.96
N GLN A 421 9.95 -44.92 4.00
CA GLN A 421 10.67 -46.07 3.48
C GLN A 421 10.04 -46.46 2.13
N LEU A 422 10.89 -46.43 1.10
CA LEU A 422 10.45 -46.79 -0.25
C LEU A 422 10.16 -48.29 -0.35
N PRO A 423 9.19 -48.69 -1.21
CA PRO A 423 8.90 -50.10 -1.40
C PRO A 423 10.12 -50.83 -1.98
N THR A 424 10.31 -52.06 -1.53
CA THR A 424 11.21 -53.06 -2.09
C THR A 424 10.40 -54.20 -2.65
N ASP A 425 11.03 -55.21 -3.29
CA ASP A 425 10.30 -56.33 -3.89
C ASP A 425 9.45 -57.12 -2.89
N SER A 426 9.78 -57.02 -1.60
CA SER A 426 9.08 -57.71 -0.49
C SER A 426 8.28 -56.79 0.46
N ASP A 427 8.49 -55.46 0.42
CA ASP A 427 7.89 -54.51 1.35
C ASP A 427 7.14 -53.35 0.67
N PRO A 428 5.89 -53.05 1.09
CA PRO A 428 5.14 -51.91 0.59
C PRO A 428 5.74 -50.59 1.09
N LEU A 429 5.26 -49.46 0.50
CA LEU A 429 5.59 -48.11 0.98
C LEU A 429 5.18 -47.98 2.46
N ARG A 430 6.17 -47.74 3.33
CA ARG A 430 5.95 -47.47 4.76
C ARG A 430 6.30 -46.05 5.11
N PHE A 431 5.57 -45.48 6.04
CA PHE A 431 5.87 -44.13 6.56
C PHE A 431 5.49 -44.04 8.03
N ALA A 432 6.28 -43.30 8.79
CA ALA A 432 6.10 -43.13 10.23
C ALA A 432 6.43 -41.70 10.66
N LEU A 433 5.83 -41.24 11.75
CA LEU A 433 6.12 -39.95 12.33
C LEU A 433 7.43 -39.99 13.13
N ARG A 434 8.37 -39.07 12.83
CA ARG A 434 9.61 -38.89 13.61
C ARG A 434 9.29 -38.13 14.90
N LYS A 435 9.00 -38.86 15.97
CA LYS A 435 8.54 -38.33 17.26
C LYS A 435 9.55 -37.37 17.91
N ASP A 436 10.86 -37.64 17.77
CA ASP A 436 11.95 -36.78 18.22
C ASP A 436 11.96 -35.43 17.55
N ARG A 437 11.91 -35.41 16.22
CA ARG A 437 11.83 -34.19 15.42
C ARG A 437 10.55 -33.41 15.66
N LEU A 438 9.42 -34.09 15.86
CA LEU A 438 8.16 -33.43 16.21
C LEU A 438 8.26 -32.75 17.59
N ARG A 439 8.84 -33.40 18.59
CA ARG A 439 9.10 -32.81 19.93
C ARG A 439 9.97 -31.55 19.81
N GLN A 440 11.05 -31.62 19.04
CA GLN A 440 11.95 -30.50 18.81
C GLN A 440 11.26 -29.34 18.09
N THR A 441 10.46 -29.65 17.05
CA THR A 441 9.67 -28.64 16.34
C THR A 441 8.68 -27.95 17.27
N ARG A 442 7.94 -28.71 18.10
CA ARG A 442 7.01 -28.16 19.09
C ARG A 442 7.67 -27.23 20.11
N ARG A 443 8.89 -27.53 20.54
CA ARG A 443 9.64 -26.67 21.47
C ARG A 443 10.02 -25.33 20.86
N ARG A 444 10.15 -25.25 19.52
CA ARG A 444 10.58 -24.06 18.79
C ARG A 444 9.43 -23.26 18.19
N GLU A 445 8.18 -23.77 18.31
CA GLU A 445 7.00 -23.06 17.82
C GLU A 445 6.79 -21.74 18.58
N GLY A 446 6.46 -20.70 17.82
CA GLY A 446 6.19 -19.37 18.36
C GLY A 446 7.40 -18.66 18.93
N ARG A 447 8.63 -19.19 18.74
CA ARG A 447 9.86 -18.62 19.28
C ARG A 447 10.61 -17.79 18.24
N TYR A 448 11.08 -16.65 18.70
CA TYR A 448 11.91 -15.71 17.96
C TYR A 448 13.16 -15.43 18.77
N LEU A 449 14.31 -15.36 18.09
CA LEU A 449 15.55 -14.93 18.70
C LEU A 449 15.93 -13.57 18.11
N LEU A 450 16.00 -12.57 18.98
CA LEU A 450 16.42 -11.22 18.65
C LEU A 450 17.76 -10.93 19.32
N ARG A 451 18.47 -9.95 18.81
CA ARG A 451 19.75 -9.48 19.34
C ARG A 451 19.75 -7.95 19.33
N THR A 452 20.19 -7.34 20.41
CA THR A 452 20.21 -5.90 20.58
C THR A 452 21.36 -5.45 21.47
N ASN A 453 21.84 -4.22 21.28
CA ASN A 453 22.74 -3.54 22.21
C ASN A 453 22.01 -2.60 23.19
N LEU A 454 20.68 -2.61 23.17
CA LEU A 454 19.85 -1.90 24.16
C LEU A 454 19.76 -2.72 25.46
N THR A 455 20.82 -2.69 26.26
CA THR A 455 20.97 -3.57 27.42
C THR A 455 20.07 -3.18 28.60
N ALA A 456 19.65 -1.92 28.69
CA ALA A 456 18.80 -1.39 29.75
C ALA A 456 17.31 -1.26 29.33
N ALA A 457 16.93 -1.75 28.13
CA ALA A 457 15.57 -1.61 27.67
C ALA A 457 14.63 -2.64 28.29
N ASP A 458 13.39 -2.21 28.59
CA ASP A 458 12.32 -3.09 29.05
C ASP A 458 11.97 -4.17 28.00
N PRO A 459 11.76 -5.43 28.44
CA PRO A 459 11.41 -6.54 27.54
C PRO A 459 10.16 -6.28 26.68
N ALA A 460 9.16 -5.57 27.21
CA ALA A 460 7.95 -5.23 26.47
C ALA A 460 8.25 -4.25 25.34
N ARG A 461 9.13 -3.28 25.57
CA ARG A 461 9.60 -2.32 24.56
C ARG A 461 10.38 -3.02 23.44
N LEU A 462 11.30 -3.93 23.79
CA LEU A 462 12.07 -4.72 22.81
C LEU A 462 11.16 -5.58 21.92
N TRP A 463 10.13 -6.18 22.50
CA TRP A 463 9.14 -6.93 21.74
C TRP A 463 8.29 -6.01 20.85
N GLY A 464 7.91 -4.83 21.35
CA GLY A 464 7.22 -3.80 20.57
C GLY A 464 8.00 -3.41 19.31
N PHE A 465 9.30 -3.16 19.45
CA PHE A 465 10.18 -2.87 18.30
C PHE A 465 10.20 -4.00 17.28
N TYR A 466 10.28 -5.24 17.71
CA TYR A 466 10.27 -6.38 16.79
C TYR A 466 9.00 -6.47 15.96
N LEU A 467 7.84 -6.18 16.56
CA LEU A 467 6.57 -6.21 15.84
C LEU A 467 6.50 -5.16 14.73
N GLN A 468 7.21 -4.06 14.86
CA GLN A 468 7.23 -2.98 13.87
C GLN A 468 7.90 -3.40 12.55
N LEU A 469 8.75 -4.43 12.54
CA LEU A 469 9.37 -4.94 11.30
C LEU A 469 8.34 -5.42 10.26
N VAL A 470 7.11 -5.73 10.66
CA VAL A 470 6.03 -6.08 9.73
C VAL A 470 5.68 -4.91 8.80
N HIS A 471 5.86 -3.67 9.26
CA HIS A 471 5.50 -2.48 8.47
C HIS A 471 6.39 -2.28 7.24
N VAL A 472 7.68 -2.65 7.31
CA VAL A 472 8.55 -2.56 6.14
C VAL A 472 8.19 -3.61 5.07
N GLU A 473 7.78 -4.81 5.48
CA GLU A 473 7.25 -5.81 4.55
C GLU A 473 5.94 -5.32 3.88
N GLU A 474 5.10 -4.62 4.64
CA GLU A 474 3.86 -4.01 4.14
C GLU A 474 4.14 -2.88 3.14
N ALA A 475 5.11 -2.01 3.42
CA ALA A 475 5.54 -0.97 2.51
C ALA A 475 6.02 -1.55 1.16
N PHE A 476 6.83 -2.60 1.19
CA PHE A 476 7.26 -3.27 -0.03
C PHE A 476 6.13 -3.97 -0.77
N ARG A 477 5.16 -4.55 -0.07
CA ARG A 477 3.98 -5.12 -0.70
C ARG A 477 3.16 -4.05 -1.41
N THR A 478 2.98 -2.90 -0.79
CA THR A 478 2.31 -1.74 -1.37
C THR A 478 3.03 -1.22 -2.61
N LEU A 479 4.34 -0.97 -2.51
CA LEU A 479 5.15 -0.50 -3.64
C LEU A 479 5.10 -1.47 -4.83
N LYS A 480 5.22 -2.78 -4.60
CA LYS A 480 5.23 -3.80 -5.65
C LYS A 480 3.85 -4.14 -6.19
N GLY A 481 2.83 -4.13 -5.35
CA GLY A 481 1.46 -4.49 -5.67
C GLY A 481 0.61 -3.29 -6.05
N ASP A 482 0.19 -2.51 -5.07
CA ASP A 482 -0.77 -1.41 -5.26
C ASP A 482 -0.24 -0.29 -6.16
N LEU A 483 1.05 0.02 -6.08
CA LEU A 483 1.70 1.07 -6.86
C LEU A 483 2.46 0.55 -8.09
N ALA A 484 2.38 -0.75 -8.36
CA ALA A 484 2.98 -1.42 -9.50
C ALA A 484 4.41 -0.93 -9.80
N LEU A 485 5.31 -1.00 -8.80
CA LEU A 485 6.72 -0.70 -9.00
C LEU A 485 7.31 -1.52 -10.15
N ARG A 486 6.71 -2.66 -10.46
CA ARG A 486 7.09 -3.57 -11.55
C ARG A 486 5.87 -3.96 -12.41
N PRO A 487 6.07 -4.27 -13.69
CA PRO A 487 7.34 -4.25 -14.44
C PRO A 487 7.84 -2.83 -14.71
N ILE A 488 9.17 -2.65 -14.83
CA ILE A 488 9.79 -1.39 -15.23
C ILE A 488 10.19 -1.51 -16.70
N PHE A 489 9.69 -0.59 -17.54
CA PHE A 489 9.91 -0.61 -18.99
C PHE A 489 11.03 0.35 -19.46
N HIS A 490 11.60 1.17 -18.55
CA HIS A 490 12.65 2.10 -18.89
C HIS A 490 13.99 1.41 -19.13
N GLN A 491 14.76 1.95 -20.10
CA GLN A 491 16.08 1.44 -20.47
C GLN A 491 17.23 2.28 -19.90
N LYS A 492 17.02 3.59 -19.70
CA LYS A 492 18.03 4.49 -19.12
C LYS A 492 18.02 4.36 -17.60
N GLU A 493 19.20 4.20 -16.99
CA GLU A 493 19.34 4.04 -15.54
C GLU A 493 18.67 5.18 -14.74
N ALA A 494 18.90 6.44 -15.16
CA ALA A 494 18.26 7.59 -14.52
C ALA A 494 16.71 7.52 -14.57
N ARG A 495 16.14 7.04 -15.68
CA ARG A 495 14.68 6.88 -15.80
C ARG A 495 14.14 5.68 -15.01
N ILE A 496 14.93 4.63 -14.86
CA ILE A 496 14.62 3.51 -13.98
C ILE A 496 14.50 4.02 -12.53
N GLU A 497 15.49 4.80 -12.09
CA GLU A 497 15.48 5.38 -10.76
C GLU A 497 14.37 6.43 -10.59
N ALA A 498 14.07 7.25 -11.60
CA ALA A 498 12.96 8.19 -11.60
C ALA A 498 11.58 7.50 -11.53
N HIS A 499 11.41 6.34 -12.18
CA HIS A 499 10.21 5.52 -12.07
C HIS A 499 10.02 5.00 -10.63
N ILE A 500 11.10 4.53 -10.00
CA ILE A 500 11.10 4.11 -8.60
C ILE A 500 10.77 5.32 -7.70
N PHE A 501 11.33 6.50 -8.01
CA PHE A 501 11.03 7.74 -7.30
C PHE A 501 9.55 8.13 -7.38
N LEU A 502 8.91 8.02 -8.55
CA LEU A 502 7.47 8.27 -8.70
C LEU A 502 6.62 7.28 -7.89
N ALA A 503 6.97 5.99 -7.92
CA ALA A 503 6.28 5.01 -7.08
C ALA A 503 6.43 5.34 -5.59
N PHE A 504 7.58 5.85 -5.22
CA PHE A 504 7.87 6.28 -3.87
C PHE A 504 7.09 7.54 -3.48
N LEU A 505 6.97 8.53 -4.37
CA LEU A 505 6.16 9.72 -4.14
C LEU A 505 4.66 9.38 -4.02
N ALA A 506 4.16 8.46 -4.85
CA ALA A 506 2.81 7.92 -4.71
C ALA A 506 2.62 7.17 -3.37
N TYR A 507 3.65 6.44 -2.91
CA TYR A 507 3.65 5.81 -1.59
C TYR A 507 3.58 6.85 -0.46
N CYS A 508 4.23 8.01 -0.60
CA CYS A 508 4.11 9.10 0.38
C CYS A 508 2.66 9.60 0.52
N LEU A 509 1.94 9.75 -0.58
CA LEU A 509 0.50 10.08 -0.54
C LEU A 509 -0.30 8.95 0.12
N GLN A 510 0.00 7.69 -0.21
CA GLN A 510 -0.72 6.54 0.33
C GLN A 510 -0.49 6.37 1.83
N VAL A 511 0.73 6.54 2.35
CA VAL A 511 1.00 6.46 3.79
C VAL A 511 0.36 7.61 4.55
N THR A 512 0.33 8.82 3.97
CA THR A 512 -0.39 9.97 4.53
C THR A 512 -1.87 9.66 4.69
N LEU A 513 -2.50 9.08 3.66
CA LEU A 513 -3.89 8.64 3.74
C LEU A 513 -4.05 7.51 4.79
N THR A 514 -3.11 6.57 4.87
CA THR A 514 -3.13 5.50 5.89
C THR A 514 -3.18 6.09 7.29
N GLN A 515 -2.33 7.06 7.59
CA GLN A 515 -2.28 7.69 8.91
C GLN A 515 -3.56 8.49 9.23
N ARG A 516 -4.17 9.12 8.24
CA ARG A 516 -5.49 9.76 8.40
C ARG A 516 -6.62 8.76 8.68
N LEU A 517 -6.57 7.58 8.07
CA LEU A 517 -7.62 6.56 8.22
C LEU A 517 -7.49 5.76 9.53
N GLN A 518 -6.28 5.57 10.01
CA GLN A 518 -6.00 4.72 11.17
C GLN A 518 -6.79 5.09 12.44
N PRO A 519 -6.96 6.39 12.81
CA PRO A 519 -7.75 6.76 13.96
C PRO A 519 -9.24 6.41 13.84
N HIS A 520 -9.76 6.27 12.61
CA HIS A 520 -11.17 6.03 12.36
C HIS A 520 -11.54 4.55 12.37
N ALA A 521 -10.77 3.71 11.67
CA ALA A 521 -10.98 2.26 11.69
C ALA A 521 -9.79 1.51 11.08
N SER A 522 -9.38 0.40 11.71
CA SER A 522 -8.27 -0.45 11.24
C SER A 522 -8.52 -1.17 9.90
N GLY A 523 -9.78 -1.33 9.52
CA GLY A 523 -10.18 -1.98 8.27
C GLY A 523 -10.32 -1.03 7.08
N LEU A 524 -10.26 0.29 7.29
CA LEU A 524 -10.21 1.26 6.21
C LEU A 524 -8.80 1.33 5.64
N THR A 525 -8.65 0.87 4.41
CA THR A 525 -7.38 0.95 3.69
C THR A 525 -7.42 2.09 2.67
N PRO A 526 -6.29 2.72 2.33
CA PRO A 526 -6.23 3.72 1.26
C PRO A 526 -6.90 3.23 -0.02
N ARG A 527 -6.64 1.98 -0.40
CA ARG A 527 -7.24 1.37 -1.59
C ARG A 527 -8.76 1.36 -1.55
N SER A 528 -9.35 0.94 -0.42
CA SER A 528 -10.82 0.90 -0.28
C SER A 528 -11.44 2.29 -0.37
N VAL A 529 -10.79 3.31 0.21
CA VAL A 529 -11.26 4.70 0.16
C VAL A 529 -11.16 5.28 -1.25
N LEU A 530 -10.02 5.09 -1.91
CA LEU A 530 -9.82 5.53 -3.28
C LEU A 530 -10.82 4.85 -4.24
N ASP A 531 -11.08 3.55 -4.08
CA ASP A 531 -12.03 2.81 -4.91
C ASP A 531 -13.48 3.30 -4.70
N GLN A 532 -13.88 3.69 -3.49
CA GLN A 532 -15.18 4.32 -3.23
C GLN A 532 -15.28 5.69 -3.91
N LEU A 533 -14.25 6.52 -3.83
CA LEU A 533 -14.26 7.86 -4.42
C LEU A 533 -14.08 7.84 -5.95
N LYS A 534 -13.60 6.76 -6.56
CA LYS A 534 -13.57 6.60 -8.03
C LYS A 534 -14.96 6.68 -8.67
N ALA A 535 -16.02 6.37 -7.92
CA ALA A 535 -17.37 6.45 -8.41
C ALA A 535 -17.88 7.90 -8.54
N LEU A 536 -17.22 8.88 -7.91
CA LEU A 536 -17.48 10.30 -8.16
C LEU A 536 -16.85 10.69 -9.49
N GLN A 537 -17.71 10.98 -10.48
CA GLN A 537 -17.31 11.30 -11.85
C GLN A 537 -17.66 12.72 -12.21
N MET A 538 -16.87 13.31 -13.08
CA MET A 538 -17.20 14.57 -13.76
C MET A 538 -17.78 14.25 -15.14
N LEU A 539 -18.86 14.95 -15.49
CA LEU A 539 -19.56 14.83 -16.76
C LEU A 539 -19.66 16.20 -17.40
N ASP A 540 -19.58 16.26 -18.72
CA ASP A 540 -19.95 17.44 -19.50
C ASP A 540 -21.44 17.35 -19.82
N VAL A 541 -22.20 18.25 -19.24
CA VAL A 541 -23.64 18.43 -19.52
C VAL A 541 -23.79 19.54 -20.54
N ARG A 542 -24.38 19.23 -21.68
CA ARG A 542 -24.67 20.19 -22.75
C ARG A 542 -26.15 20.26 -22.97
N VAL A 543 -26.71 21.47 -22.98
CA VAL A 543 -28.13 21.68 -23.17
C VAL A 543 -28.33 22.85 -24.15
N PRO A 544 -29.04 22.66 -25.27
CA PRO A 544 -29.35 23.76 -26.17
C PRO A 544 -30.40 24.68 -25.53
N THR A 545 -30.20 25.96 -25.71
CA THR A 545 -31.16 26.99 -25.28
C THR A 545 -32.14 27.30 -26.40
N THR A 546 -33.30 27.85 -26.06
CA THR A 546 -34.32 28.20 -27.03
C THR A 546 -33.93 29.36 -27.96
N ASP A 547 -32.91 30.13 -27.59
CA ASP A 547 -32.33 31.23 -28.37
C ASP A 547 -31.15 30.83 -29.26
N GLY A 548 -30.91 29.51 -29.45
CA GLY A 548 -29.89 28.98 -30.35
C GLY A 548 -28.48 28.97 -29.79
N ARG A 549 -28.29 29.06 -28.48
CA ARG A 549 -27.01 28.91 -27.80
C ARG A 549 -26.92 27.52 -27.13
N TRP A 550 -25.75 27.15 -26.67
CA TRP A 550 -25.52 25.95 -25.89
C TRP A 550 -25.06 26.32 -24.48
N LEU A 551 -25.72 25.73 -23.48
CA LEU A 551 -25.29 25.78 -22.10
C LEU A 551 -24.36 24.60 -21.83
N HIS A 552 -23.10 24.89 -21.51
CA HIS A 552 -22.11 23.90 -21.16
C HIS A 552 -21.86 23.90 -19.64
N MET A 553 -21.95 22.74 -19.01
CA MET A 553 -21.76 22.59 -17.59
C MET A 553 -20.87 21.36 -17.32
N ALA A 554 -19.68 21.54 -16.79
CA ALA A 554 -18.98 20.45 -16.15
C ALA A 554 -19.66 20.19 -14.79
N ARG A 555 -20.07 18.96 -14.52
CA ARG A 555 -20.76 18.59 -13.28
C ARG A 555 -20.14 17.34 -12.67
N VAL A 556 -19.81 17.45 -11.39
CA VAL A 556 -19.41 16.30 -10.58
C VAL A 556 -20.67 15.63 -10.04
N THR A 557 -20.75 14.31 -10.14
CA THR A 557 -21.86 13.52 -9.59
C THR A 557 -21.98 13.74 -8.09
N GLN A 558 -23.21 13.76 -7.58
CA GLN A 558 -23.44 13.88 -6.14
C GLN A 558 -22.96 12.63 -5.42
N PRO A 559 -22.29 12.77 -4.26
CA PRO A 559 -21.85 11.62 -3.47
C PRO A 559 -23.07 10.83 -2.98
N ASP A 560 -22.98 9.52 -3.09
CA ASP A 560 -23.92 8.61 -2.47
C ASP A 560 -23.77 8.64 -0.93
N LYS A 561 -24.69 7.98 -0.22
CA LYS A 561 -24.64 7.95 1.26
C LYS A 561 -23.34 7.41 1.82
N THR A 562 -22.73 6.42 1.18
CA THR A 562 -21.48 5.84 1.60
C THR A 562 -20.34 6.84 1.51
N GLN A 563 -20.28 7.54 0.39
CA GLN A 563 -19.27 8.56 0.14
C GLN A 563 -19.47 9.75 1.07
N GLN A 564 -20.73 10.17 1.34
CA GLN A 564 -21.05 11.21 2.31
C GLN A 564 -20.56 10.86 3.73
N VAL A 565 -20.86 9.64 4.19
CA VAL A 565 -20.38 9.14 5.49
C VAL A 565 -18.86 9.14 5.56
N LEU A 566 -18.21 8.70 4.49
CA LEU A 566 -16.75 8.64 4.43
C LEU A 566 -16.13 10.04 4.42
N LEU A 567 -16.66 10.96 3.62
CA LEU A 567 -16.21 12.35 3.54
C LEU A 567 -16.38 13.06 4.89
N ALA A 568 -17.55 12.90 5.54
CA ALA A 568 -17.82 13.48 6.85
C ALA A 568 -16.88 12.91 7.94
N GLN A 569 -16.62 11.60 7.92
CA GLN A 569 -15.72 10.97 8.88
C GLN A 569 -14.25 11.43 8.72
N LEU A 570 -13.85 11.74 7.51
CA LEU A 570 -12.50 12.23 7.19
C LEU A 570 -12.38 13.76 7.27
N ASP A 571 -13.46 14.46 7.61
CA ASP A 571 -13.53 15.93 7.58
C ASP A 571 -13.09 16.50 6.22
N LEU A 572 -13.66 15.94 5.14
CA LEU A 572 -13.40 16.35 3.77
C LEU A 572 -14.65 16.99 3.16
N GLN A 573 -14.48 18.15 2.55
CA GLN A 573 -15.54 18.88 1.86
C GLN A 573 -15.26 18.93 0.37
N LEU A 574 -16.25 18.51 -0.42
CA LEU A 574 -16.16 18.60 -1.87
C LEU A 574 -16.19 20.07 -2.31
N PRO A 575 -15.40 20.46 -3.30
CA PRO A 575 -15.43 21.83 -3.83
C PRO A 575 -16.77 22.14 -4.50
N ALA A 576 -17.05 23.42 -4.63
CA ALA A 576 -18.24 23.89 -5.34
C ALA A 576 -18.24 23.41 -6.81
N GLN A 577 -19.45 23.16 -7.33
CA GLN A 577 -19.62 22.79 -8.74
C GLN A 577 -19.09 23.89 -9.67
N PRO A 578 -18.41 23.53 -10.78
CA PRO A 578 -18.00 24.51 -11.78
C PRO A 578 -19.17 25.34 -12.30
N LEU A 579 -18.92 26.62 -12.57
CA LEU A 579 -19.96 27.52 -13.09
C LEU A 579 -20.38 27.10 -14.51
N PRO A 580 -21.68 27.26 -14.86
CA PRO A 580 -22.17 27.09 -16.23
C PRO A 580 -21.54 28.09 -17.20
N ILE A 581 -21.21 27.64 -18.40
CA ILE A 581 -20.70 28.48 -19.48
C ILE A 581 -21.74 28.52 -20.60
N LEU A 582 -22.17 29.71 -20.98
CA LEU A 582 -23.07 29.91 -22.12
C LEU A 582 -22.23 30.16 -23.37
N GLY A 583 -22.28 29.25 -24.32
CA GLY A 583 -21.56 29.35 -25.60
C GLY A 583 -22.14 30.43 -26.53
N PRO A 584 -21.41 30.82 -27.57
CA PRO A 584 -21.90 31.72 -28.61
C PRO A 584 -23.11 31.10 -29.33
N ARG A 585 -23.95 31.95 -29.97
CA ARG A 585 -25.01 31.47 -30.86
C ARG A 585 -24.38 30.73 -32.04
N GLU A 586 -24.84 29.50 -32.31
CA GLU A 586 -24.55 28.86 -33.59
C GLU A 586 -25.28 29.68 -34.66
N LEU A 587 -24.53 30.36 -35.51
CA LEU A 587 -25.05 30.91 -36.73
C LEU A 587 -25.53 29.72 -37.56
N SER A 588 -26.84 29.58 -37.73
CA SER A 588 -27.43 28.61 -38.66
C SER A 588 -26.83 28.87 -40.04
N HIS A 589 -25.88 28.03 -40.43
CA HIS A 589 -25.52 27.91 -41.85
C HIS A 589 -26.70 27.20 -42.52
N ASN A 590 -27.76 27.98 -42.82
CA ASN A 590 -28.67 27.68 -43.93
C ASN A 590 -27.77 27.68 -45.18
N ARG A 591 -27.25 26.53 -45.57
CA ARG A 591 -26.93 26.33 -46.98
C ARG A 591 -28.25 26.24 -47.70
N PRO A 592 -28.57 27.16 -48.62
CA PRO A 592 -29.66 26.93 -49.54
C PRO A 592 -29.28 25.68 -50.35
N CYS A 593 -30.19 24.72 -50.41
CA CYS A 593 -30.17 23.73 -51.46
C CYS A 593 -30.25 24.51 -52.78
N GLY A 594 -29.08 24.65 -53.42
CA GLY A 594 -29.03 25.01 -54.83
C GLY A 594 -29.44 23.79 -55.63
N GLU A 595 -30.67 23.85 -56.15
CA GLU A 595 -31.08 23.15 -57.34
C GLU A 595 -30.19 23.57 -58.50
N ASP A 596 -30.07 22.65 -59.45
CA ASP A 596 -29.59 22.78 -60.81
C ASP A 596 -28.08 22.89 -61.07
N LEU A 597 -27.56 21.79 -61.62
CA LEU A 597 -27.09 21.84 -63.00
C LEU A 597 -26.72 20.41 -63.48
N CYS A 598 -27.68 19.82 -64.22
CA CYS A 598 -27.33 18.91 -65.30
C CYS A 598 -26.51 19.67 -66.34
N ASN A 599 -25.27 19.18 -66.61
CA ASN A 599 -24.79 18.94 -67.98
C ASN A 599 -23.44 18.21 -67.90
#